data_48417bf2069e15249544847435594b84
#
_entry.id   48417bf2069e15249544847435594b84
#
_cell.length_a   1.000
_cell.length_b   1.000
_cell.length_c   1.000
_cell.angle_alpha   90.00
_cell.angle_beta   90.00
_cell.angle_gamma   90.00
#
_symmetry.space_group_name_H-M   'P 1'
#
loop_
_entity.id
_entity.type
_entity.pdbx_description
1 polymer ?
#
loop_
_entity_poly.entity_id
_entity_poly.type
_entity_poly.pdbx_seq_one_letter_code
_entity_poly.pdbx_strand_id
1 'polypeptide(L)'
;MMNRWSALFKGDRVLWILIGLLMLSSLPLIYSSTGQLALRKYDGDTERSLLAHGFKLLLGGVIMLFAHRIPYLWLGRLSAWGVYIGCAILAVTLVYGQTINSASRSLVIPFTNISFQGSDPARFFLILWLARGLALLQKDERIRRFRDGWMHLLGGLMVTAVLIAPENLSTALMLLGVGIGMIWVAGARLVDLTKVVVGGLLVVFLLVTVAYLAGWPRARVWKNRMESYLSPTPGQEDFQVLQAKIAVSDGGLWGKGPGKSIQRNFLPHAYSDFIYAIVIEEYGIAGAAWVLLLYLGLFYRIRKIAMNARSPYGAYIASGMGMALMAQAVVNMLVSVSAMPVTGQTLPFISHGGSSILINALAMGVILSVSRDMTGEGDWSELDIEGESQTNKGGDAVPSKGEVSYA
;
A
#
# COMPACT_ATOMS: atom_id res chain seq x y z
N MET A 1 16.34 -15.32 -29.36
CA MET A 1 15.35 -14.27 -28.94
C MET A 1 14.96 -14.36 -27.45
N MET A 2 15.03 -15.51 -26.80
CA MET A 2 14.68 -15.72 -25.38
C MET A 2 15.55 -14.90 -24.38
N ASN A 3 16.79 -14.57 -24.72
CA ASN A 3 17.73 -13.89 -23.80
C ASN A 3 17.50 -12.38 -23.58
N ARG A 4 16.78 -11.67 -24.46
CA ARG A 4 16.54 -10.23 -24.28
C ARG A 4 15.41 -9.92 -23.30
N TRP A 5 14.37 -10.75 -23.29
CA TRP A 5 13.23 -10.58 -22.36
C TRP A 5 13.60 -10.94 -20.93
N SER A 6 14.43 -11.95 -20.72
CA SER A 6 14.93 -12.31 -19.38
C SER A 6 15.83 -11.22 -18.76
N ALA A 7 16.49 -10.42 -19.59
CA ALA A 7 17.29 -9.28 -19.11
C ALA A 7 16.45 -8.08 -18.63
N LEU A 8 15.21 -7.94 -19.14
CA LEU A 8 14.31 -6.85 -18.75
C LEU A 8 13.58 -7.16 -17.43
N PHE A 9 13.14 -8.41 -17.23
CA PHE A 9 12.33 -8.86 -16.10
C PHE A 9 13.16 -9.70 -15.13
N LYS A 10 14.15 -9.07 -14.47
CA LYS A 10 14.98 -9.70 -13.44
C LYS A 10 14.22 -9.86 -12.13
N GLY A 11 14.65 -10.78 -11.27
CA GLY A 11 14.02 -11.11 -10.00
C GLY A 11 12.94 -12.17 -10.13
N ASP A 12 11.93 -12.10 -9.25
CA ASP A 12 10.88 -13.12 -9.16
C ASP A 12 9.89 -13.06 -10.34
N ARG A 13 10.00 -14.03 -11.27
CA ARG A 13 9.14 -14.11 -12.47
C ARG A 13 7.67 -14.32 -12.15
N VAL A 14 7.36 -15.07 -11.08
CA VAL A 14 5.97 -15.32 -10.68
C VAL A 14 5.32 -14.03 -10.21
N LEU A 15 6.07 -13.20 -9.49
CA LEU A 15 5.60 -11.89 -9.05
C LEU A 15 5.25 -10.99 -10.24
N TRP A 16 6.10 -10.95 -11.28
CA TRP A 16 5.81 -10.21 -12.52
C TRP A 16 4.53 -10.69 -13.20
N ILE A 17 4.33 -12.02 -13.29
CA ILE A 17 3.13 -12.61 -13.89
C ILE A 17 1.87 -12.24 -13.11
N LEU A 18 1.90 -12.35 -11.78
CA LEU A 18 0.75 -12.03 -10.93
C LEU A 18 0.33 -10.56 -11.05
N ILE A 19 1.31 -9.64 -11.07
CA ILE A 19 1.03 -8.21 -11.27
C ILE A 19 0.46 -7.97 -12.66
N GLY A 20 1.04 -8.59 -13.69
CA GLY A 20 0.54 -8.50 -15.06
C GLY A 20 -0.91 -9.00 -15.18
N LEU A 21 -1.24 -10.13 -14.52
CA LEU A 21 -2.60 -10.66 -14.49
C LEU A 21 -3.59 -9.72 -13.78
N LEU A 22 -3.19 -9.10 -12.65
CA LEU A 22 -4.01 -8.09 -11.97
C LEU A 22 -4.28 -6.88 -12.88
N MET A 23 -3.22 -6.34 -13.52
CA MET A 23 -3.35 -5.21 -14.43
C MET A 23 -4.22 -5.55 -15.65
N LEU A 24 -4.05 -6.73 -16.24
CA LEU A 24 -4.88 -7.18 -17.37
C LEU A 24 -6.33 -7.41 -16.96
N SER A 25 -6.57 -8.00 -15.78
CA SER A 25 -7.93 -8.20 -15.26
C SER A 25 -8.65 -6.87 -14.98
N SER A 26 -7.91 -5.78 -14.72
CA SER A 26 -8.51 -4.47 -14.48
C SER A 26 -9.14 -3.84 -15.73
N LEU A 27 -8.64 -4.13 -16.94
CA LEU A 27 -9.08 -3.46 -18.16
C LEU A 27 -10.57 -3.68 -18.47
N PRO A 28 -11.09 -4.94 -18.53
CA PRO A 28 -12.51 -5.16 -18.77
C PRO A 28 -13.39 -4.62 -17.63
N LEU A 29 -12.90 -4.70 -16.38
CA LEU A 29 -13.63 -4.20 -15.22
C LEU A 29 -13.78 -2.68 -15.24
N ILE A 30 -12.72 -1.95 -15.59
CA ILE A 30 -12.76 -0.50 -15.69
C ILE A 30 -13.61 -0.06 -16.89
N TYR A 31 -13.49 -0.72 -18.05
CA TYR A 31 -14.36 -0.45 -19.19
C TYR A 31 -15.84 -0.54 -18.82
N SER A 32 -16.21 -1.59 -18.10
CA SER A 32 -17.58 -1.78 -17.64
C SER A 32 -17.99 -0.75 -16.57
N SER A 33 -17.17 -0.50 -15.56
CA SER A 33 -17.56 0.26 -14.37
C SER A 33 -17.49 1.79 -14.54
N THR A 34 -16.90 2.31 -15.62
CA THR A 34 -16.66 3.75 -15.79
C THR A 34 -17.76 4.51 -16.51
N GLY A 35 -18.92 3.92 -16.79
CA GLY A 35 -20.02 4.58 -17.51
C GLY A 35 -20.43 5.92 -16.89
N GLN A 36 -20.62 6.00 -15.56
CA GLN A 36 -20.92 7.28 -14.88
C GLN A 36 -19.77 8.28 -14.92
N LEU A 37 -18.52 7.80 -14.82
CA LEU A 37 -17.35 8.67 -14.91
C LEU A 37 -17.22 9.25 -16.31
N ALA A 38 -17.49 8.44 -17.34
CA ALA A 38 -17.47 8.85 -18.72
C ALA A 38 -18.50 9.97 -18.98
N LEU A 39 -19.74 9.79 -18.49
CA LEU A 39 -20.79 10.82 -18.60
C LEU A 39 -20.39 12.14 -17.91
N ARG A 40 -19.74 12.09 -16.75
CA ARG A 40 -19.38 13.30 -15.99
C ARG A 40 -18.13 14.02 -16.50
N LYS A 41 -17.16 13.29 -17.07
CA LYS A 41 -15.81 13.82 -17.36
C LYS A 41 -15.41 13.74 -18.81
N TYR A 42 -16.05 12.90 -19.61
CA TYR A 42 -15.67 12.58 -20.99
C TYR A 42 -16.86 12.54 -21.95
N ASP A 43 -17.94 13.28 -21.66
CA ASP A 43 -19.13 13.40 -22.52
C ASP A 43 -19.74 12.04 -22.95
N GLY A 44 -19.65 11.05 -22.08
CA GLY A 44 -20.15 9.69 -22.32
C GLY A 44 -19.14 8.73 -22.97
N ASP A 45 -17.93 9.18 -23.27
CA ASP A 45 -16.90 8.35 -23.91
C ASP A 45 -16.20 7.44 -22.87
N THR A 46 -16.62 6.17 -22.84
CA THR A 46 -16.02 5.13 -21.97
C THR A 46 -14.65 4.68 -22.47
N GLU A 47 -14.38 4.76 -23.78
CA GLU A 47 -13.07 4.38 -24.36
C GLU A 47 -11.98 5.33 -23.86
N ARG A 48 -12.29 6.61 -23.75
CA ARG A 48 -11.37 7.61 -23.21
C ARG A 48 -11.05 7.34 -21.74
N SER A 49 -12.02 6.89 -20.96
CA SER A 49 -11.80 6.45 -19.57
C SER A 49 -10.89 5.22 -19.50
N LEU A 50 -11.08 4.26 -20.39
CA LEU A 50 -10.26 3.06 -20.50
C LEU A 50 -8.83 3.40 -20.92
N LEU A 51 -8.65 4.26 -21.91
CA LEU A 51 -7.33 4.72 -22.37
C LEU A 51 -6.58 5.46 -21.27
N ALA A 52 -7.27 6.33 -20.50
CA ALA A 52 -6.69 7.03 -19.37
C ALA A 52 -6.24 6.06 -18.24
N HIS A 53 -7.00 4.99 -18.01
CA HIS A 53 -6.61 3.94 -17.06
C HIS A 53 -5.44 3.10 -17.59
N GLY A 54 -5.51 2.65 -18.84
CA GLY A 54 -4.45 1.89 -19.51
C GLY A 54 -3.12 2.65 -19.52
N PHE A 55 -3.17 3.97 -19.78
CA PHE A 55 -1.98 4.82 -19.70
C PHE A 55 -1.37 4.84 -18.30
N LYS A 56 -2.18 4.92 -17.23
CA LYS A 56 -1.69 4.86 -15.84
C LYS A 56 -1.08 3.51 -15.50
N LEU A 57 -1.68 2.41 -15.98
CA LEU A 57 -1.11 1.07 -15.81
C LEU A 57 0.22 0.93 -16.54
N LEU A 58 0.31 1.41 -17.76
CA LEU A 58 1.55 1.41 -18.55
C LEU A 58 2.62 2.23 -17.85
N LEU A 59 2.29 3.45 -17.41
CA LEU A 59 3.20 4.31 -16.65
C LEU A 59 3.65 3.63 -15.35
N GLY A 60 2.72 2.98 -14.62
CA GLY A 60 3.04 2.17 -13.45
C GLY A 60 3.99 1.03 -13.77
N GLY A 61 3.76 0.31 -14.89
CA GLY A 61 4.65 -0.74 -15.38
C GLY A 61 6.06 -0.21 -15.69
N VAL A 62 6.16 0.96 -16.31
CA VAL A 62 7.43 1.65 -16.57
C VAL A 62 8.13 2.02 -15.25
N ILE A 63 7.42 2.64 -14.31
CA ILE A 63 7.97 2.97 -12.98
C ILE A 63 8.49 1.70 -12.29
N MET A 64 7.74 0.61 -12.31
CA MET A 64 8.14 -0.67 -11.73
C MET A 64 9.39 -1.23 -12.43
N LEU A 65 9.49 -1.13 -13.77
CA LEU A 65 10.67 -1.53 -14.54
C LEU A 65 11.91 -0.68 -14.24
N PHE A 66 11.77 0.58 -13.87
CA PHE A 66 12.90 1.39 -13.42
C PHE A 66 13.23 1.11 -11.96
N ALA A 67 12.24 1.07 -11.08
CA ALA A 67 12.43 0.88 -9.65
C ALA A 67 13.11 -0.46 -9.30
N HIS A 68 12.78 -1.57 -10.03
CA HIS A 68 13.41 -2.87 -9.77
C HIS A 68 14.92 -2.91 -10.12
N ARG A 69 15.41 -1.94 -10.90
CA ARG A 69 16.83 -1.82 -11.25
C ARG A 69 17.65 -1.04 -10.23
N ILE A 70 16.99 -0.21 -9.43
CA ILE A 70 17.64 0.59 -8.39
C ILE A 70 17.92 -0.33 -7.19
N PRO A 71 19.18 -0.35 -6.68
CA PRO A 71 19.50 -1.05 -5.45
C PRO A 71 18.64 -0.54 -4.29
N TYR A 72 17.83 -1.42 -3.69
CA TYR A 72 16.93 -1.03 -2.58
C TYR A 72 17.67 -0.42 -1.38
N LEU A 73 18.95 -0.75 -1.20
CA LEU A 73 19.81 -0.21 -0.15
C LEU A 73 19.96 1.31 -0.23
N TRP A 74 19.97 1.88 -1.44
CA TRP A 74 20.02 3.33 -1.64
C TRP A 74 18.77 4.04 -1.09
N LEU A 75 17.62 3.37 -1.19
CA LEU A 75 16.36 3.93 -0.66
C LEU A 75 16.40 4.06 0.86
N GLY A 76 17.20 3.25 1.55
CA GLY A 76 17.44 3.36 2.97
C GLY A 76 18.08 4.68 3.36
N ARG A 77 19.06 5.15 2.59
CA ARG A 77 19.74 6.45 2.83
C ARG A 77 18.80 7.63 2.65
N LEU A 78 17.92 7.53 1.65
CA LEU A 78 16.95 8.57 1.31
C LEU A 78 15.68 8.51 2.17
N SER A 79 15.43 7.42 2.91
CA SER A 79 14.17 7.18 3.60
C SER A 79 13.82 8.25 4.64
N ALA A 80 14.79 8.73 5.40
CA ALA A 80 14.58 9.80 6.39
C ALA A 80 14.14 11.11 5.73
N TRP A 81 14.83 11.53 4.68
CA TRP A 81 14.45 12.70 3.90
C TRP A 81 13.09 12.51 3.24
N GLY A 82 12.81 11.30 2.75
CA GLY A 82 11.51 10.95 2.18
C GLY A 82 10.37 11.12 3.19
N VAL A 83 10.54 10.75 4.46
CA VAL A 83 9.54 10.99 5.51
C VAL A 83 9.29 12.46 5.72
N TYR A 84 10.35 13.30 5.83
CA TYR A 84 10.18 14.75 5.97
C TYR A 84 9.46 15.35 4.77
N ILE A 85 9.83 14.97 3.56
CA ILE A 85 9.15 15.40 2.32
C ILE A 85 7.70 14.94 2.31
N GLY A 86 7.43 13.67 2.67
CA GLY A 86 6.07 13.14 2.77
C GLY A 86 5.21 13.90 3.78
N CYS A 87 5.73 14.19 4.96
CA CYS A 87 5.05 15.00 5.96
C CYS A 87 4.81 16.46 5.47
N ALA A 88 5.77 17.04 4.76
CA ALA A 88 5.60 18.37 4.16
C ALA A 88 4.50 18.38 3.08
N ILE A 89 4.47 17.38 2.21
CA ILE A 89 3.41 17.21 1.20
C ILE A 89 2.04 17.07 1.90
N LEU A 90 1.95 16.27 2.97
CA LEU A 90 0.72 16.13 3.75
C LEU A 90 0.28 17.46 4.36
N ALA A 91 1.20 18.21 4.97
CA ALA A 91 0.91 19.52 5.55
C ALA A 91 0.40 20.50 4.46
N VAL A 92 1.04 20.52 3.28
CA VAL A 92 0.58 21.32 2.14
C VAL A 92 -0.79 20.86 1.66
N THR A 93 -1.05 19.54 1.59
CA THR A 93 -2.34 19.00 1.20
C THR A 93 -3.46 19.39 2.17
N LEU A 94 -3.17 19.45 3.47
CA LEU A 94 -4.15 19.87 4.47
C LEU A 94 -4.55 21.34 4.32
N VAL A 95 -3.63 22.22 3.88
CA VAL A 95 -3.86 23.65 3.73
C VAL A 95 -4.45 23.99 2.36
N TYR A 96 -3.89 23.45 1.31
CA TYR A 96 -4.19 23.82 -0.09
C TYR A 96 -4.92 22.75 -0.90
N GLY A 97 -5.15 21.56 -0.32
CA GLY A 97 -5.79 20.46 -1.04
C GLY A 97 -7.24 20.76 -1.42
N GLN A 98 -7.66 20.23 -2.58
CA GLN A 98 -9.07 20.31 -3.00
C GLN A 98 -9.94 19.47 -2.06
N THR A 99 -11.03 20.07 -1.60
CA THR A 99 -12.00 19.41 -0.71
C THR A 99 -12.90 18.49 -1.51
N ILE A 100 -12.76 17.18 -1.28
CA ILE A 100 -13.66 16.16 -1.80
C ILE A 100 -14.35 15.49 -0.60
N ASN A 101 -15.69 15.52 -0.55
CA ASN A 101 -16.48 14.99 0.57
C ASN A 101 -16.02 15.56 1.94
N SER A 102 -15.85 16.88 2.01
CA SER A 102 -15.41 17.62 3.22
C SER A 102 -14.01 17.25 3.73
N ALA A 103 -13.13 16.71 2.88
CA ALA A 103 -11.72 16.50 3.18
C ALA A 103 -10.82 17.03 2.07
N SER A 104 -9.72 17.68 2.46
CA SER A 104 -8.62 17.99 1.55
C SER A 104 -7.87 16.69 1.27
N ARG A 105 -8.09 16.05 0.11
CA ARG A 105 -7.55 14.72 -0.18
C ARG A 105 -6.53 14.69 -1.30
N SER A 106 -6.57 15.65 -2.21
CA SER A 106 -5.73 15.62 -3.39
C SER A 106 -5.20 16.98 -3.76
N LEU A 107 -3.95 17.00 -4.17
CA LEU A 107 -3.36 18.09 -4.92
C LEU A 107 -3.55 17.80 -6.40
N VAL A 108 -4.05 18.76 -7.15
CA VAL A 108 -4.06 18.66 -8.62
C VAL A 108 -2.76 19.25 -9.11
N ILE A 109 -1.98 18.46 -9.84
CA ILE A 109 -0.74 18.94 -10.44
C ILE A 109 -1.11 19.92 -11.57
N PRO A 110 -0.68 21.19 -11.49
CA PRO A 110 -0.95 22.15 -12.55
C PRO A 110 -0.58 21.58 -13.91
N PHE A 111 -1.37 21.89 -14.95
CA PHE A 111 -1.19 21.47 -16.34
C PHE A 111 -1.43 19.99 -16.67
N THR A 112 -1.54 19.07 -15.70
CA THR A 112 -1.70 17.63 -15.98
C THR A 112 -3.08 17.08 -15.65
N ASN A 113 -3.90 17.79 -14.87
CA ASN A 113 -5.17 17.32 -14.31
C ASN A 113 -5.07 15.97 -13.56
N ILE A 114 -3.85 15.56 -13.17
CA ILE A 114 -3.62 14.36 -12.38
C ILE A 114 -3.82 14.73 -10.90
N SER A 115 -4.78 14.09 -10.26
CA SER A 115 -4.97 14.21 -8.82
C SER A 115 -3.95 13.31 -8.11
N PHE A 116 -3.21 13.90 -7.20
CA PHE A 116 -2.18 13.24 -6.40
C PHE A 116 -2.58 13.27 -4.94
N GLN A 117 -2.67 12.09 -4.32
CA GLN A 117 -3.00 11.98 -2.90
C GLN A 117 -1.73 12.01 -2.06
N GLY A 118 -1.60 13.01 -1.16
CA GLY A 118 -0.40 13.24 -0.36
C GLY A 118 -0.05 12.08 0.58
N SER A 119 -1.04 11.32 1.03
CA SER A 119 -0.82 10.16 1.91
C SER A 119 -0.13 8.97 1.23
N ASP A 120 -0.18 8.85 -0.12
CA ASP A 120 0.44 7.73 -0.83
C ASP A 120 1.97 7.73 -0.74
N PRO A 121 2.70 8.83 -1.11
CA PRO A 121 4.15 8.87 -0.93
C PRO A 121 4.57 8.91 0.55
N ALA A 122 3.79 9.56 1.41
CA ALA A 122 4.11 9.62 2.83
C ALA A 122 4.18 8.22 3.45
N ARG A 123 3.18 7.35 3.16
CA ARG A 123 3.20 5.95 3.63
C ARG A 123 4.34 5.14 3.00
N PHE A 124 4.66 5.36 1.72
CA PHE A 124 5.75 4.67 1.05
C PHE A 124 7.10 4.95 1.73
N PHE A 125 7.43 6.22 1.93
CA PHE A 125 8.69 6.60 2.58
C PHE A 125 8.73 6.22 4.07
N LEU A 126 7.59 6.28 4.76
CA LEU A 126 7.52 5.83 6.15
C LEU A 126 7.84 4.33 6.28
N ILE A 127 7.32 3.49 5.39
CA ILE A 127 7.62 2.05 5.39
C ILE A 127 9.12 1.81 5.18
N LEU A 128 9.75 2.53 4.23
CA LEU A 128 11.20 2.45 4.02
C LEU A 128 11.99 2.86 5.26
N TRP A 129 11.56 3.94 5.92
CA TRP A 129 12.21 4.45 7.12
C TRP A 129 12.04 3.48 8.31
N LEU A 130 10.83 2.95 8.51
CA LEU A 130 10.57 1.92 9.52
C LEU A 130 11.42 0.67 9.27
N ALA A 131 11.48 0.20 8.02
CA ALA A 131 12.28 -0.96 7.64
C ALA A 131 13.77 -0.75 7.99
N ARG A 132 14.32 0.45 7.71
CA ARG A 132 15.70 0.79 8.07
C ARG A 132 15.90 0.82 9.59
N GLY A 133 15.03 1.49 10.32
CA GLY A 133 15.11 1.56 11.77
C GLY A 133 15.04 0.18 12.42
N LEU A 134 14.15 -0.69 11.95
CA LEU A 134 14.03 -2.06 12.44
C LEU A 134 15.26 -2.90 12.12
N ALA A 135 15.85 -2.75 10.93
CA ALA A 135 17.08 -3.46 10.56
C ALA A 135 18.27 -3.05 11.44
N LEU A 136 18.41 -1.77 11.75
CA LEU A 136 19.44 -1.27 12.68
C LEU A 136 19.22 -1.79 14.10
N LEU A 137 17.98 -1.77 14.61
CA LEU A 137 17.66 -2.29 15.93
C LEU A 137 17.89 -3.80 16.05
N GLN A 138 17.71 -4.56 14.96
CA GLN A 138 18.00 -5.97 14.92
C GLN A 138 19.51 -6.22 14.97
N LYS A 139 20.32 -5.45 14.23
CA LYS A 139 21.79 -5.52 14.24
C LYS A 139 22.34 -5.27 15.65
N ASP A 140 21.75 -4.30 16.37
CA ASP A 140 22.16 -3.93 17.74
C ASP A 140 21.52 -4.82 18.84
N GLU A 141 20.76 -5.84 18.48
CA GLU A 141 20.00 -6.72 19.40
C GLU A 141 19.01 -5.97 20.33
N ARG A 142 18.63 -4.72 20.00
CA ARG A 142 17.75 -3.87 20.80
C ARG A 142 16.28 -4.02 20.49
N ILE A 143 15.91 -4.82 19.50
CA ILE A 143 14.51 -4.96 19.06
C ILE A 143 13.55 -5.45 20.15
N ARG A 144 14.03 -6.19 21.14
CA ARG A 144 13.24 -6.66 22.29
C ARG A 144 13.06 -5.62 23.38
N ARG A 145 13.76 -4.48 23.31
CA ARG A 145 13.69 -3.39 24.29
C ARG A 145 12.72 -2.35 23.79
N PHE A 146 11.68 -2.02 24.58
CA PHE A 146 10.68 -1.04 24.16
C PHE A 146 11.24 0.39 24.14
N ARG A 147 11.76 0.87 25.28
CA ARG A 147 12.24 2.26 25.45
C ARG A 147 13.48 2.59 24.62
N ASP A 148 14.50 1.75 24.73
CA ASP A 148 15.80 1.96 24.08
C ASP A 148 15.86 1.38 22.67
N GLY A 149 14.77 0.73 22.22
CA GLY A 149 14.63 0.09 20.95
C GLY A 149 13.67 0.85 20.03
N TRP A 150 12.50 0.27 19.78
CA TRP A 150 11.59 0.70 18.72
C TRP A 150 10.59 1.81 19.11
N MET A 151 10.61 2.33 20.36
CA MET A 151 9.70 3.40 20.78
C MET A 151 9.83 4.67 19.91
N HIS A 152 11.05 5.03 19.47
CA HIS A 152 11.27 6.19 18.60
C HIS A 152 10.65 5.99 17.21
N LEU A 153 10.57 4.75 16.72
CA LEU A 153 9.90 4.43 15.44
C LEU A 153 8.38 4.68 15.53
N LEU A 154 7.78 4.45 16.71
CA LEU A 154 6.38 4.82 16.94
C LEU A 154 6.15 6.32 16.81
N GLY A 155 7.11 7.16 17.23
CA GLY A 155 6.99 8.61 17.09
C GLY A 155 6.78 9.03 15.64
N GLY A 156 7.64 8.57 14.72
CA GLY A 156 7.50 8.83 13.29
C GLY A 156 6.20 8.26 12.70
N LEU A 157 5.84 7.04 13.12
CA LEU A 157 4.60 6.38 12.69
C LEU A 157 3.36 7.19 13.15
N MET A 158 3.33 7.63 14.41
CA MET A 158 2.23 8.41 14.98
C MET A 158 2.11 9.79 14.33
N VAL A 159 3.21 10.51 14.16
CA VAL A 159 3.21 11.83 13.49
C VAL A 159 2.63 11.72 12.09
N THR A 160 3.09 10.76 11.30
CA THR A 160 2.58 10.55 9.93
C THR A 160 1.10 10.15 9.94
N ALA A 161 0.69 9.26 10.85
CA ALA A 161 -0.70 8.85 10.96
C ALA A 161 -1.63 10.01 11.37
N VAL A 162 -1.21 10.86 12.31
CA VAL A 162 -1.95 12.06 12.72
C VAL A 162 -2.10 13.06 11.57
N LEU A 163 -1.07 13.25 10.75
CA LEU A 163 -1.16 14.09 9.56
C LEU A 163 -2.08 13.52 8.47
N ILE A 164 -2.17 12.19 8.34
CA ILE A 164 -3.07 11.52 7.38
C ILE A 164 -4.53 11.49 7.90
N ALA A 165 -4.76 11.40 9.21
CA ALA A 165 -6.08 11.19 9.78
C ALA A 165 -7.15 12.21 9.33
N PRO A 166 -6.89 13.53 9.23
CA PRO A 166 -7.83 14.52 8.71
C PRO A 166 -8.23 14.25 7.25
N GLU A 167 -7.30 13.75 6.45
CA GLU A 167 -7.51 13.39 5.05
C GLU A 167 -8.31 12.08 4.93
N ASN A 168 -7.85 11.04 5.61
CA ASN A 168 -8.47 9.71 5.61
C ASN A 168 -8.08 8.90 6.86
N LEU A 169 -9.00 8.85 7.83
CA LEU A 169 -8.79 8.09 9.08
C LEU A 169 -8.49 6.60 8.82
N SER A 170 -9.16 6.00 7.84
CA SER A 170 -8.95 4.58 7.51
C SER A 170 -7.55 4.31 6.99
N THR A 171 -6.99 5.22 6.17
CA THR A 171 -5.59 5.14 5.71
C THR A 171 -4.62 5.28 6.88
N ALA A 172 -4.90 6.20 7.82
CA ALA A 172 -4.08 6.38 9.02
C ALA A 172 -4.08 5.13 9.90
N LEU A 173 -5.25 4.54 10.16
CA LEU A 173 -5.39 3.31 10.94
C LEU A 173 -4.72 2.12 10.26
N MET A 174 -4.88 2.00 8.95
CA MET A 174 -4.21 0.95 8.16
C MET A 174 -2.68 1.10 8.23
N LEU A 175 -2.16 2.33 8.15
CA LEU A 175 -0.72 2.60 8.28
C LEU A 175 -0.19 2.24 9.66
N LEU A 176 -0.94 2.56 10.72
CA LEU A 176 -0.61 2.15 12.09
C LEU A 176 -0.58 0.62 12.21
N GLY A 177 -1.58 -0.08 11.66
CA GLY A 177 -1.62 -1.54 11.64
C GLY A 177 -0.42 -2.16 10.91
N VAL A 178 -0.05 -1.62 9.75
CA VAL A 178 1.14 -2.06 8.99
C VAL A 178 2.43 -1.80 9.79
N GLY A 179 2.60 -0.62 10.37
CA GLY A 179 3.78 -0.28 11.18
C GLY A 179 3.93 -1.18 12.40
N ILE A 180 2.85 -1.44 13.14
CA ILE A 180 2.82 -2.37 14.27
C ILE A 180 3.11 -3.80 13.79
N GLY A 181 2.55 -4.21 12.65
CA GLY A 181 2.84 -5.50 12.02
C GLY A 181 4.32 -5.66 11.66
N MET A 182 4.96 -4.62 11.12
CA MET A 182 6.41 -4.61 10.85
C MET A 182 7.23 -4.78 12.14
N ILE A 183 6.87 -4.07 13.21
CA ILE A 183 7.54 -4.16 14.51
C ILE A 183 7.37 -5.57 15.11
N TRP A 184 6.20 -6.19 14.93
CA TRP A 184 5.95 -7.56 15.34
C TRP A 184 6.81 -8.58 14.56
N VAL A 185 6.85 -8.46 13.23
CA VAL A 185 7.68 -9.31 12.36
C VAL A 185 9.17 -9.16 12.71
N ALA A 186 9.60 -7.99 13.16
CA ALA A 186 10.97 -7.76 13.62
C ALA A 186 11.30 -8.44 14.96
N GLY A 187 10.30 -8.99 15.69
CA GLY A 187 10.51 -9.76 16.92
C GLY A 187 10.29 -8.98 18.21
N ALA A 188 9.54 -7.88 18.18
CA ALA A 188 9.14 -7.16 19.38
C ALA A 188 8.25 -8.01 20.29
N ARG A 189 8.29 -7.76 21.60
CA ARG A 189 7.50 -8.51 22.59
C ARG A 189 6.01 -8.23 22.41
N LEU A 190 5.19 -9.28 22.31
CA LEU A 190 3.73 -9.15 22.18
C LEU A 190 3.09 -8.31 23.30
N VAL A 191 3.58 -8.44 24.53
CA VAL A 191 3.06 -7.66 25.67
C VAL A 191 3.22 -6.14 25.44
N ASP A 192 4.36 -5.71 24.91
CA ASP A 192 4.60 -4.29 24.65
C ASP A 192 3.77 -3.80 23.45
N LEU A 193 3.63 -4.63 22.41
CA LEU A 193 2.75 -4.37 21.27
C LEU A 193 1.29 -4.25 21.71
N THR A 194 0.80 -5.13 22.58
CA THR A 194 -0.58 -5.06 23.10
C THR A 194 -0.81 -3.76 23.86
N LYS A 195 0.13 -3.32 24.69
CA LYS A 195 0.04 -2.02 25.40
C LYS A 195 -0.04 -0.85 24.40
N VAL A 196 0.77 -0.88 23.34
CA VAL A 196 0.76 0.16 22.31
C VAL A 196 -0.56 0.16 21.54
N VAL A 197 -1.07 -1.01 21.17
CA VAL A 197 -2.36 -1.12 20.44
C VAL A 197 -3.50 -0.61 21.32
N VAL A 198 -3.61 -1.08 22.56
CA VAL A 198 -4.67 -0.66 23.50
C VAL A 198 -4.54 0.84 23.79
N GLY A 199 -3.34 1.31 24.12
CA GLY A 199 -3.10 2.74 24.35
C GLY A 199 -3.41 3.60 23.12
N GLY A 200 -3.00 3.14 21.93
CA GLY A 200 -3.30 3.81 20.66
C GLY A 200 -4.80 3.90 20.36
N LEU A 201 -5.55 2.81 20.57
CA LEU A 201 -7.00 2.81 20.41
C LEU A 201 -7.70 3.77 21.38
N LEU A 202 -7.23 3.83 22.64
CA LEU A 202 -7.75 4.80 23.62
C LEU A 202 -7.48 6.25 23.19
N VAL A 203 -6.29 6.53 22.68
CA VAL A 203 -5.92 7.87 22.15
C VAL A 203 -6.78 8.22 20.94
N VAL A 204 -6.96 7.31 19.98
CA VAL A 204 -7.82 7.54 18.81
C VAL A 204 -9.27 7.80 19.24
N PHE A 205 -9.79 6.99 20.15
CA PHE A 205 -11.13 7.18 20.71
C PHE A 205 -11.30 8.56 21.36
N LEU A 206 -10.34 8.96 22.20
CA LEU A 206 -10.35 10.26 22.86
C LEU A 206 -10.30 11.40 21.84
N LEU A 207 -9.39 11.33 20.85
CA LEU A 207 -9.25 12.35 19.81
C LEU A 207 -10.53 12.50 18.97
N VAL A 208 -11.14 11.38 18.56
CA VAL A 208 -12.40 11.40 17.81
C VAL A 208 -13.53 12.00 18.65
N THR A 209 -13.59 11.66 19.94
CA THR A 209 -14.59 12.21 20.86
C THR A 209 -14.41 13.72 21.05
N VAL A 210 -13.19 14.19 21.30
CA VAL A 210 -12.87 15.61 21.43
C VAL A 210 -13.18 16.37 20.14
N ALA A 211 -12.79 15.82 18.99
CA ALA A 211 -13.08 16.42 17.69
C ALA A 211 -14.60 16.51 17.41
N TYR A 212 -15.36 15.50 17.85
CA TYR A 212 -16.83 15.51 17.75
C TYR A 212 -17.47 16.59 18.64
N LEU A 213 -17.04 16.68 19.89
CA LEU A 213 -17.51 17.69 20.84
C LEU A 213 -17.13 19.13 20.41
N ALA A 214 -15.96 19.28 19.79
CA ALA A 214 -15.52 20.54 19.19
C ALA A 214 -16.28 20.91 17.89
N GLY A 215 -17.22 20.07 17.43
CA GLY A 215 -18.03 20.35 16.25
C GLY A 215 -17.30 20.15 14.92
N TRP A 216 -16.14 19.45 14.91
CA TRP A 216 -15.37 19.27 13.68
C TRP A 216 -16.16 18.47 12.63
N PRO A 217 -16.34 18.99 11.40
CA PRO A 217 -17.24 18.36 10.41
C PRO A 217 -16.85 16.91 10.07
N ARG A 218 -15.56 16.60 10.06
CA ARG A 218 -15.05 15.24 9.78
C ARG A 218 -15.41 14.22 10.86
N ALA A 219 -15.42 14.62 12.12
CA ALA A 219 -15.78 13.72 13.21
C ALA A 219 -17.24 13.27 13.08
N ARG A 220 -18.15 14.15 12.61
CA ARG A 220 -19.53 13.77 12.28
C ARG A 220 -19.63 12.74 11.16
N VAL A 221 -18.81 12.89 10.11
CA VAL A 221 -18.77 11.91 9.01
C VAL A 221 -18.30 10.54 9.52
N TRP A 222 -17.28 10.49 10.38
CA TRP A 222 -16.80 9.24 10.96
C TRP A 222 -17.86 8.58 11.87
N LYS A 223 -18.51 9.39 12.71
CA LYS A 223 -19.60 8.92 13.56
C LYS A 223 -20.75 8.35 12.72
N ASN A 224 -21.24 9.09 11.72
CA ASN A 224 -22.34 8.65 10.87
C ASN A 224 -22.02 7.32 10.14
N ARG A 225 -20.79 7.16 9.61
CA ARG A 225 -20.36 5.90 8.98
C ARG A 225 -20.36 4.73 9.95
N MET A 226 -19.94 4.95 11.20
CA MET A 226 -19.91 3.92 12.22
C MET A 226 -21.35 3.58 12.69
N GLU A 227 -22.19 4.57 12.86
CA GLU A 227 -23.61 4.39 13.23
C GLU A 227 -24.37 3.62 12.13
N SER A 228 -24.21 4.02 10.86
CA SER A 228 -24.84 3.33 9.73
C SER A 228 -24.36 1.86 9.60
N TYR A 229 -23.13 1.58 10.02
CA TYR A 229 -22.58 0.22 10.01
C TYR A 229 -23.08 -0.63 11.20
N LEU A 230 -23.09 -0.07 12.42
CA LEU A 230 -23.43 -0.80 13.64
C LEU A 230 -24.95 -0.94 13.87
N SER A 231 -25.72 0.05 13.46
CA SER A 231 -27.18 0.11 13.67
C SER A 231 -27.87 0.55 12.38
N PRO A 232 -27.90 -0.29 11.35
CA PRO A 232 -28.55 0.04 10.09
C PRO A 232 -30.06 0.14 10.33
N THR A 233 -30.60 1.37 10.31
CA THR A 233 -32.05 1.59 10.37
C THR A 233 -32.64 1.32 8.99
N PRO A 234 -33.64 0.47 8.83
CA PRO A 234 -34.29 0.23 7.55
C PRO A 234 -34.73 1.54 6.89
N GLY A 235 -34.25 1.78 5.65
CA GLY A 235 -34.54 3.02 4.90
C GLY A 235 -33.58 4.19 5.17
N GLN A 236 -32.63 4.08 6.11
CA GLN A 236 -31.56 5.05 6.37
C GLN A 236 -30.15 4.47 6.13
N GLU A 237 -30.06 3.30 5.52
CA GLU A 237 -28.77 2.73 5.13
C GLU A 237 -28.03 3.70 4.18
N ASP A 238 -26.69 3.75 4.31
CA ASP A 238 -25.86 4.49 3.34
C ASP A 238 -26.16 3.92 1.94
N PHE A 239 -26.63 4.80 1.05
CA PHE A 239 -27.01 4.42 -0.32
C PHE A 239 -25.93 3.59 -1.02
N GLN A 240 -24.65 3.91 -0.79
CA GLN A 240 -23.51 3.17 -1.37
C GLN A 240 -23.47 1.73 -0.85
N VAL A 241 -23.69 1.52 0.43
CA VAL A 241 -23.68 0.19 1.06
C VAL A 241 -24.86 -0.65 0.56
N LEU A 242 -26.04 -0.04 0.44
CA LEU A 242 -27.21 -0.73 -0.08
C LEU A 242 -27.00 -1.19 -1.53
N GLN A 243 -26.50 -0.31 -2.40
CA GLN A 243 -26.23 -0.66 -3.81
C GLN A 243 -25.13 -1.73 -3.94
N ALA A 244 -24.11 -1.69 -3.07
CA ALA A 244 -23.08 -2.72 -3.04
C ALA A 244 -23.65 -4.09 -2.60
N LYS A 245 -24.53 -4.12 -1.59
CA LYS A 245 -25.23 -5.36 -1.17
C LYS A 245 -26.05 -5.95 -2.31
N ILE A 246 -26.80 -5.10 -3.05
CA ILE A 246 -27.60 -5.52 -4.21
C ILE A 246 -26.67 -6.11 -5.28
N ALA A 247 -25.55 -5.44 -5.62
CA ALA A 247 -24.58 -5.95 -6.57
C ALA A 247 -24.07 -7.34 -6.20
N VAL A 248 -23.72 -7.54 -4.92
CA VAL A 248 -23.22 -8.82 -4.41
C VAL A 248 -24.31 -9.89 -4.44
N SER A 249 -25.55 -9.56 -4.06
CA SER A 249 -26.67 -10.53 -4.06
C SER A 249 -27.05 -10.98 -5.48
N ASP A 250 -26.97 -10.06 -6.43
CA ASP A 250 -27.32 -10.31 -7.83
C ASP A 250 -26.29 -11.10 -8.61
N GLY A 251 -25.05 -11.18 -8.10
CA GLY A 251 -23.93 -11.83 -8.80
C GLY A 251 -24.04 -13.34 -8.89
N GLY A 252 -24.59 -14.02 -7.90
CA GLY A 252 -24.66 -15.48 -7.87
C GLY A 252 -23.30 -16.16 -8.06
N LEU A 253 -23.28 -17.37 -8.63
CA LEU A 253 -22.04 -18.12 -8.85
C LEU A 253 -21.25 -17.62 -10.06
N TRP A 254 -21.88 -17.30 -11.18
CA TRP A 254 -21.25 -16.97 -12.46
C TRP A 254 -21.41 -15.53 -12.90
N GLY A 255 -22.19 -14.72 -12.16
CA GLY A 255 -22.47 -13.33 -12.49
C GLY A 255 -23.47 -13.13 -13.62
N LYS A 256 -23.79 -11.87 -13.88
CA LYS A 256 -24.67 -11.45 -14.99
C LYS A 256 -23.98 -11.43 -16.35
N GLY A 257 -22.67 -11.56 -16.37
CA GLY A 257 -21.80 -11.45 -17.53
C GLY A 257 -21.11 -10.09 -17.63
N PRO A 258 -19.97 -10.04 -18.36
CA PRO A 258 -19.18 -8.81 -18.55
C PRO A 258 -20.00 -7.67 -19.11
N GLY A 259 -19.87 -6.48 -18.55
CA GLY A 259 -20.58 -5.28 -19.01
C GLY A 259 -22.07 -5.22 -18.66
N LYS A 260 -22.61 -6.20 -17.93
CA LYS A 260 -24.05 -6.30 -17.59
C LYS A 260 -24.37 -5.87 -16.17
N SER A 261 -23.42 -5.28 -15.45
CA SER A 261 -23.70 -4.69 -14.13
C SER A 261 -24.73 -3.57 -14.25
N ILE A 262 -25.79 -3.67 -13.47
CA ILE A 262 -26.82 -2.63 -13.32
C ILE A 262 -26.35 -1.62 -12.28
N GLN A 263 -25.74 -2.13 -11.21
CA GLN A 263 -25.36 -1.31 -10.05
C GLN A 263 -24.23 -0.33 -10.34
N ARG A 264 -23.44 -0.54 -11.40
CA ARG A 264 -22.45 0.44 -11.87
C ARG A 264 -23.04 1.83 -12.17
N ASN A 265 -24.33 1.89 -12.51
CA ASN A 265 -25.02 3.15 -12.83
C ASN A 265 -25.55 3.87 -11.58
N PHE A 266 -25.71 3.18 -10.47
CA PHE A 266 -26.25 3.72 -9.24
C PHE A 266 -25.18 3.91 -8.17
N LEU A 267 -24.13 3.06 -8.16
CA LEU A 267 -23.11 3.05 -7.14
C LEU A 267 -22.09 4.19 -7.35
N PRO A 268 -22.03 5.20 -6.49
CA PRO A 268 -21.01 6.24 -6.56
C PRO A 268 -19.63 5.62 -6.41
N HIS A 269 -18.69 6.03 -7.28
CA HIS A 269 -17.32 5.50 -7.27
C HIS A 269 -17.22 3.97 -7.47
N ALA A 270 -18.15 3.37 -8.23
CA ALA A 270 -18.15 1.96 -8.59
C ALA A 270 -16.79 1.49 -9.14
N TYR A 271 -16.14 2.34 -9.96
CA TYR A 271 -14.85 2.08 -10.61
C TYR A 271 -13.64 2.19 -9.67
N SER A 272 -13.80 2.66 -8.42
CA SER A 272 -12.68 2.82 -7.47
C SER A 272 -12.89 2.06 -6.18
N ASP A 273 -13.80 2.52 -5.32
CA ASP A 273 -13.94 2.05 -3.95
C ASP A 273 -14.76 0.75 -3.85
N PHE A 274 -15.65 0.50 -4.81
CA PHE A 274 -16.58 -0.63 -4.85
C PHE A 274 -16.38 -1.54 -6.06
N ILE A 275 -15.20 -1.48 -6.70
CA ILE A 275 -14.95 -2.27 -7.91
C ILE A 275 -15.12 -3.77 -7.66
N TYR A 276 -14.80 -4.28 -6.46
CA TYR A 276 -14.97 -5.69 -6.13
C TYR A 276 -16.44 -6.11 -6.07
N ALA A 277 -17.38 -5.22 -5.70
CA ALA A 277 -18.82 -5.48 -5.80
C ALA A 277 -19.25 -5.63 -7.25
N ILE A 278 -18.70 -4.82 -8.17
CA ILE A 278 -18.95 -4.94 -9.61
C ILE A 278 -18.36 -6.24 -10.16
N VAL A 279 -17.17 -6.66 -9.68
CA VAL A 279 -16.59 -7.98 -10.02
C VAL A 279 -17.58 -9.11 -9.67
N ILE A 280 -18.17 -9.05 -8.48
CA ILE A 280 -19.13 -10.05 -8.03
C ILE A 280 -20.41 -10.00 -8.88
N GLU A 281 -20.95 -8.82 -9.17
CA GLU A 281 -22.17 -8.70 -9.99
C GLU A 281 -21.97 -9.24 -11.42
N GLU A 282 -20.82 -8.95 -12.05
CA GLU A 282 -20.57 -9.34 -13.45
C GLU A 282 -20.03 -10.77 -13.62
N TYR A 283 -19.14 -11.20 -12.71
CA TYR A 283 -18.43 -12.48 -12.83
C TYR A 283 -18.77 -13.47 -11.71
N GLY A 284 -19.67 -13.11 -10.80
CA GLY A 284 -20.11 -13.95 -9.69
C GLY A 284 -19.02 -14.21 -8.65
N ILE A 285 -19.28 -15.22 -7.82
CA ILE A 285 -18.32 -15.72 -6.83
C ILE A 285 -17.05 -16.23 -7.52
N ALA A 286 -17.15 -16.78 -8.73
CA ALA A 286 -15.98 -17.23 -9.49
C ALA A 286 -15.02 -16.08 -9.82
N GLY A 287 -15.52 -14.92 -10.26
CA GLY A 287 -14.69 -13.73 -10.48
C GLY A 287 -14.10 -13.16 -9.19
N ALA A 288 -14.89 -13.14 -8.11
CA ALA A 288 -14.41 -12.74 -6.79
C ALA A 288 -13.27 -13.65 -6.30
N ALA A 289 -13.44 -14.97 -6.44
CA ALA A 289 -12.42 -15.95 -6.08
C ALA A 289 -11.15 -15.80 -6.93
N TRP A 290 -11.29 -15.55 -8.23
CA TRP A 290 -10.16 -15.28 -9.11
C TRP A 290 -9.31 -14.10 -8.61
N VAL A 291 -9.94 -12.96 -8.34
CA VAL A 291 -9.26 -11.77 -7.83
C VAL A 291 -8.62 -12.05 -6.47
N LEU A 292 -9.33 -12.70 -5.56
CA LEU A 292 -8.80 -13.08 -4.24
C LEU A 292 -7.57 -14.00 -4.36
N LEU A 293 -7.62 -15.00 -5.24
CA LEU A 293 -6.49 -15.93 -5.47
C LEU A 293 -5.27 -15.21 -6.03
N LEU A 294 -5.44 -14.23 -6.92
CA LEU A 294 -4.33 -13.41 -7.39
C LEU A 294 -3.64 -12.64 -6.26
N TYR A 295 -4.41 -12.04 -5.34
CA TYR A 295 -3.84 -11.36 -4.17
C TYR A 295 -3.20 -12.33 -3.18
N LEU A 296 -3.80 -13.48 -2.93
CA LEU A 296 -3.20 -14.53 -2.08
C LEU A 296 -1.88 -15.04 -2.67
N GLY A 297 -1.85 -15.26 -3.98
CA GLY A 297 -0.63 -15.63 -4.71
C GLY A 297 0.44 -14.54 -4.60
N LEU A 298 0.05 -13.28 -4.77
CA LEU A 298 0.92 -12.11 -4.62
C LEU A 298 1.51 -12.06 -3.20
N PHE A 299 0.68 -12.17 -2.18
CA PHE A 299 1.11 -12.19 -0.77
C PHE A 299 2.06 -13.34 -0.47
N TYR A 300 1.74 -14.53 -0.93
CA TYR A 300 2.60 -15.71 -0.77
C TYR A 300 4.00 -15.48 -1.38
N ARG A 301 4.08 -14.91 -2.59
CA ARG A 301 5.35 -14.61 -3.24
C ARG A 301 6.13 -13.53 -2.51
N ILE A 302 5.47 -12.43 -2.10
CA ILE A 302 6.11 -11.35 -1.32
C ILE A 302 6.65 -11.90 0.01
N ARG A 303 5.86 -12.71 0.72
CA ARG A 303 6.31 -13.39 1.94
C ARG A 303 7.56 -14.24 1.70
N LYS A 304 7.57 -15.02 0.60
CA LYS A 304 8.72 -15.85 0.23
C LYS A 304 9.97 -14.99 -0.03
N ILE A 305 9.81 -13.85 -0.71
CA ILE A 305 10.91 -12.89 -0.95
C ILE A 305 11.42 -12.33 0.39
N ALA A 306 10.51 -11.89 1.27
CA ALA A 306 10.87 -11.36 2.57
C ALA A 306 11.65 -12.36 3.45
N MET A 307 11.22 -13.63 3.45
CA MET A 307 11.87 -14.69 4.24
C MET A 307 13.25 -15.11 3.71
N ASN A 308 13.51 -14.91 2.41
CA ASN A 308 14.77 -15.30 1.77
C ASN A 308 15.63 -14.09 1.36
N ALA A 309 15.28 -12.89 1.81
CA ALA A 309 16.06 -11.68 1.54
C ALA A 309 17.45 -11.79 2.20
N ARG A 310 18.48 -11.34 1.49
CA ARG A 310 19.87 -11.39 1.98
C ARG A 310 20.15 -10.44 3.14
N SER A 311 19.40 -9.34 3.20
CA SER A 311 19.55 -8.34 4.27
C SER A 311 18.28 -8.19 5.09
N PRO A 312 18.39 -7.92 6.42
CA PRO A 312 17.22 -7.61 7.25
C PRO A 312 16.41 -6.41 6.71
N TYR A 313 17.07 -5.41 6.15
CA TYR A 313 16.43 -4.25 5.56
C TYR A 313 15.54 -4.65 4.36
N GLY A 314 16.05 -5.48 3.45
CA GLY A 314 15.27 -6.02 2.34
C GLY A 314 14.05 -6.84 2.81
N ALA A 315 14.24 -7.67 3.84
CA ALA A 315 13.18 -8.44 4.46
C ALA A 315 12.04 -7.54 5.00
N TYR A 316 12.40 -6.46 5.73
CA TYR A 316 11.43 -5.53 6.29
C TYR A 316 10.76 -4.65 5.23
N ILE A 317 11.47 -4.24 4.16
CA ILE A 317 10.86 -3.55 3.02
C ILE A 317 9.79 -4.44 2.38
N ALA A 318 10.16 -5.66 2.00
CA ALA A 318 9.24 -6.58 1.33
C ALA A 318 8.02 -6.88 2.23
N SER A 319 8.24 -7.14 3.53
CA SER A 319 7.17 -7.36 4.50
C SER A 319 6.25 -6.14 4.64
N GLY A 320 6.81 -4.94 4.85
CA GLY A 320 6.04 -3.71 5.09
C GLY A 320 5.23 -3.28 3.88
N MET A 321 5.85 -3.25 2.69
CA MET A 321 5.15 -2.90 1.44
C MET A 321 4.11 -3.97 1.07
N GLY A 322 4.45 -5.25 1.26
CA GLY A 322 3.51 -6.34 1.05
C GLY A 322 2.30 -6.27 1.98
N MET A 323 2.50 -6.03 3.28
CA MET A 323 1.41 -5.83 4.24
C MET A 323 0.56 -4.62 3.89
N ALA A 324 1.14 -3.49 3.47
CA ALA A 324 0.40 -2.29 3.10
C ALA A 324 -0.50 -2.54 1.87
N LEU A 325 0.03 -3.21 0.85
CA LEU A 325 -0.72 -3.55 -0.36
C LEU A 325 -1.86 -4.54 -0.04
N MET A 326 -1.57 -5.57 0.76
CA MET A 326 -2.57 -6.56 1.15
C MET A 326 -3.64 -5.97 2.07
N ALA A 327 -3.28 -5.12 3.03
CA ALA A 327 -4.24 -4.42 3.88
C ALA A 327 -5.19 -3.56 3.04
N GLN A 328 -4.66 -2.83 2.05
CA GLN A 328 -5.47 -2.04 1.12
C GLN A 328 -6.44 -2.92 0.32
N ALA A 329 -5.98 -4.06 -0.22
CA ALA A 329 -6.82 -5.00 -0.97
C ALA A 329 -7.91 -5.61 -0.09
N VAL A 330 -7.55 -6.13 1.09
CA VAL A 330 -8.50 -6.74 2.04
C VAL A 330 -9.55 -5.74 2.49
N VAL A 331 -9.16 -4.52 2.86
CA VAL A 331 -10.10 -3.48 3.27
C VAL A 331 -11.07 -3.14 2.13
N ASN A 332 -10.62 -2.98 0.88
CA ASN A 332 -11.51 -2.73 -0.25
C ASN A 332 -12.50 -3.90 -0.46
N MET A 333 -12.03 -5.15 -0.42
CA MET A 333 -12.89 -6.32 -0.58
C MET A 333 -13.94 -6.40 0.54
N LEU A 334 -13.55 -6.20 1.81
CA LEU A 334 -14.47 -6.23 2.95
C LEU A 334 -15.50 -5.10 2.90
N VAL A 335 -15.11 -3.90 2.48
CA VAL A 335 -16.05 -2.78 2.26
C VAL A 335 -17.03 -3.11 1.15
N SER A 336 -16.55 -3.67 0.04
CA SER A 336 -17.40 -4.02 -1.11
C SER A 336 -18.47 -5.05 -0.79
N VAL A 337 -18.18 -5.99 0.13
CA VAL A 337 -19.17 -6.97 0.63
C VAL A 337 -19.88 -6.52 1.92
N SER A 338 -19.75 -5.24 2.27
CA SER A 338 -20.36 -4.63 3.47
C SER A 338 -19.96 -5.27 4.81
N ALA A 339 -18.80 -5.95 4.85
CA ALA A 339 -18.21 -6.52 6.07
C ALA A 339 -17.40 -5.50 6.89
N MET A 340 -17.16 -4.30 6.33
CA MET A 340 -16.52 -3.16 7.01
C MET A 340 -17.21 -1.84 6.60
N PRO A 341 -17.15 -0.79 7.44
CA PRO A 341 -17.66 0.52 7.07
C PRO A 341 -16.89 1.10 5.88
N VAL A 342 -17.53 1.97 5.10
CA VAL A 342 -16.96 2.58 3.88
C VAL A 342 -15.70 3.38 4.19
N THR A 343 -14.60 3.04 3.52
CA THR A 343 -13.26 3.61 3.79
C THR A 343 -12.71 4.48 2.67
N GLY A 344 -13.15 4.30 1.42
CA GLY A 344 -12.60 4.99 0.26
C GLY A 344 -11.20 4.48 -0.15
N GLN A 345 -10.89 3.22 0.12
CA GLN A 345 -9.65 2.58 -0.32
C GLN A 345 -9.83 1.92 -1.69
N THR A 346 -8.89 2.13 -2.58
CA THR A 346 -8.90 1.53 -3.92
C THR A 346 -8.33 0.11 -3.89
N LEU A 347 -8.79 -0.78 -4.76
CA LEU A 347 -8.21 -2.11 -4.95
C LEU A 347 -6.92 -1.99 -5.79
N PRO A 348 -5.72 -2.35 -5.25
CA PRO A 348 -4.45 -2.14 -5.94
C PRO A 348 -4.41 -2.77 -7.33
N PHE A 349 -3.94 -2.05 -8.33
CA PHE A 349 -3.84 -2.46 -9.75
C PHE A 349 -5.16 -2.76 -10.47
N ILE A 350 -6.29 -2.87 -9.77
CA ILE A 350 -7.61 -3.14 -10.36
C ILE A 350 -8.46 -1.89 -10.43
N SER A 351 -8.58 -1.14 -9.32
CA SER A 351 -9.40 0.08 -9.29
C SER A 351 -8.85 1.19 -10.18
N HIS A 352 -9.74 2.03 -10.69
CA HIS A 352 -9.36 3.29 -11.33
C HIS A 352 -8.83 4.27 -10.27
N GLY A 353 -7.59 4.06 -9.84
CA GLY A 353 -6.87 4.95 -8.93
C GLY A 353 -6.06 6.00 -9.68
N GLY A 354 -5.84 7.17 -9.07
CA GLY A 354 -4.92 8.18 -9.58
C GLY A 354 -3.46 7.83 -9.25
N SER A 355 -2.90 8.50 -8.22
CA SER A 355 -1.54 8.28 -7.71
C SER A 355 -1.32 6.89 -7.10
N SER A 356 -2.38 6.26 -6.58
CA SER A 356 -2.27 4.95 -5.90
C SER A 356 -1.68 3.85 -6.80
N ILE A 357 -2.04 3.81 -8.11
CA ILE A 357 -1.47 2.84 -9.05
C ILE A 357 0.04 3.03 -9.17
N LEU A 358 0.50 4.28 -9.30
CA LEU A 358 1.92 4.60 -9.49
C LEU A 358 2.76 4.28 -8.25
N ILE A 359 2.25 4.62 -7.07
CA ILE A 359 2.94 4.32 -5.80
C ILE A 359 2.95 2.82 -5.49
N ASN A 360 1.85 2.10 -5.77
CA ASN A 360 1.84 0.64 -5.63
C ASN A 360 2.79 -0.03 -6.63
N ALA A 361 2.89 0.49 -7.86
CA ALA A 361 3.86 0.02 -8.85
C ALA A 361 5.31 0.29 -8.41
N LEU A 362 5.59 1.47 -7.83
CA LEU A 362 6.88 1.79 -7.24
C LEU A 362 7.22 0.82 -6.10
N ALA A 363 6.27 0.56 -5.20
CA ALA A 363 6.45 -0.39 -4.09
C ALA A 363 6.75 -1.81 -4.60
N MET A 364 6.02 -2.26 -5.63
CA MET A 364 6.28 -3.57 -6.25
C MET A 364 7.65 -3.62 -6.95
N GLY A 365 8.08 -2.53 -7.60
CA GLY A 365 9.41 -2.40 -8.17
C GLY A 365 10.51 -2.54 -7.12
N VAL A 366 10.32 -1.95 -5.94
CA VAL A 366 11.25 -2.10 -4.81
C VAL A 366 11.27 -3.54 -4.26
N ILE A 367 10.12 -4.21 -4.14
CA ILE A 367 10.06 -5.63 -3.75
C ILE A 367 10.79 -6.51 -4.78
N LEU A 368 10.61 -6.22 -6.08
CA LEU A 368 11.34 -6.89 -7.15
C LEU A 368 12.84 -6.64 -7.09
N SER A 369 13.28 -5.44 -6.68
CA SER A 369 14.69 -5.14 -6.42
C SER A 369 15.27 -6.01 -5.30
N VAL A 370 14.52 -6.21 -4.20
CA VAL A 370 14.90 -7.14 -3.12
C VAL A 370 14.97 -8.58 -3.65
N SER A 371 13.99 -9.00 -4.45
CA SER A 371 13.96 -10.34 -5.04
C SER A 371 15.14 -10.59 -6.00
N ARG A 372 15.59 -9.58 -6.71
CA ARG A 372 16.74 -9.64 -7.60
C ARG A 372 18.06 -9.86 -6.83
N ASP A 373 18.21 -9.24 -5.67
CA ASP A 373 19.34 -9.48 -4.77
C ASP A 373 19.34 -10.92 -4.25
N MET A 374 18.17 -11.45 -3.87
CA MET A 374 17.99 -12.82 -3.42
C MET A 374 18.45 -13.84 -4.48
N THR A 375 18.20 -13.61 -5.77
CA THR A 375 18.57 -14.50 -6.87
C THR A 375 20.02 -14.36 -7.33
N GLY A 376 20.78 -13.41 -6.77
CA GLY A 376 22.16 -13.12 -7.20
C GLY A 376 22.27 -12.39 -8.54
N GLU A 377 21.14 -11.92 -9.08
CA GLU A 377 21.12 -11.12 -10.32
C GLU A 377 21.46 -9.64 -10.09
N GLY A 378 21.57 -9.23 -8.82
CA GLY A 378 22.06 -7.92 -8.38
C GLY A 378 23.19 -8.13 -7.39
N ASP A 379 24.43 -7.82 -7.77
CA ASP A 379 25.54 -7.81 -6.84
C ASP A 379 25.60 -6.45 -6.14
N TRP A 380 25.06 -6.41 -4.92
CA TRP A 380 25.02 -5.21 -4.07
C TRP A 380 25.72 -5.44 -2.74
N SER A 381 26.61 -6.46 -2.70
CA SER A 381 27.38 -6.84 -1.52
C SER A 381 28.27 -5.72 -0.96
N GLU A 382 28.64 -4.74 -1.81
CA GLU A 382 29.47 -3.58 -1.42
C GLU A 382 28.64 -2.41 -0.83
N LEU A 383 27.30 -2.48 -0.87
CA LEU A 383 26.43 -1.42 -0.39
C LEU A 383 25.93 -1.73 1.02
N ASP A 384 26.48 -1.05 2.02
CA ASP A 384 25.95 -1.12 3.40
C ASP A 384 24.87 -0.05 3.62
N ILE A 385 23.93 -0.32 4.54
CA ILE A 385 22.81 0.57 4.91
C ILE A 385 23.32 1.89 5.49
N GLU A 386 24.47 1.86 6.16
CA GLU A 386 25.11 3.01 6.82
C GLU A 386 25.91 3.90 5.86
N GLY A 387 26.20 3.43 4.64
CA GLY A 387 26.94 4.20 3.66
C GLY A 387 28.47 4.18 3.86
N GLU A 388 28.97 3.40 4.79
CA GLU A 388 30.39 3.12 4.89
C GLU A 388 30.78 2.13 3.78
N SER A 389 31.43 2.65 2.76
CA SER A 389 32.12 1.79 1.78
C SER A 389 33.17 0.99 2.55
N GLN A 390 33.20 -0.33 2.32
CA GLN A 390 34.31 -1.19 2.81
C GLN A 390 35.64 -0.85 2.10
N THR A 391 36.02 0.40 2.03
CA THR A 391 37.27 0.85 1.46
C THR A 391 38.43 0.84 2.47
N ASN A 392 38.30 0.11 3.59
CA ASN A 392 39.43 0.00 4.52
C ASN A 392 39.60 -1.42 5.10
N LYS A 393 39.76 -2.42 4.24
CA LYS A 393 40.38 -3.71 4.56
C LYS A 393 41.55 -4.02 3.62
N GLY A 394 42.44 -3.07 3.49
CA GLY A 394 43.72 -3.23 2.77
C GLY A 394 44.82 -2.57 3.58
N GLY A 395 45.26 -3.18 4.65
CA GLY A 395 46.39 -2.64 5.36
C GLY A 395 46.59 -3.13 6.79
N ASP A 396 46.61 -4.44 6.99
CA ASP A 396 47.37 -5.03 8.11
C ASP A 396 47.64 -6.49 7.76
N ALA A 397 48.69 -6.67 6.96
CA ALA A 397 49.34 -7.96 6.79
C ALA A 397 49.98 -8.32 8.15
N VAL A 398 49.36 -9.27 8.86
CA VAL A 398 49.96 -9.92 10.04
C VAL A 398 51.21 -10.64 9.56
N PRO A 399 52.42 -10.35 10.08
CA PRO A 399 53.63 -11.08 9.74
C PRO A 399 53.50 -12.52 10.23
N SER A 400 53.74 -13.47 9.35
CA SER A 400 53.85 -14.89 9.61
C SER A 400 54.85 -15.14 10.76
N LYS A 401 54.41 -15.68 11.87
CA LYS A 401 55.27 -16.23 12.92
C LYS A 401 56.04 -17.42 12.33
N GLY A 402 57.35 -17.25 12.34
CA GLY A 402 58.30 -18.25 11.91
C GLY A 402 58.17 -19.59 12.65
N GLU A 403 58.46 -20.63 11.93
CA GLU A 403 58.65 -21.99 12.39
C GLU A 403 59.69 -22.03 13.49
N VAL A 404 59.28 -22.51 14.67
CA VAL A 404 60.27 -22.91 15.69
C VAL A 404 60.49 -24.42 15.53
N SER A 405 61.66 -24.73 14.93
CA SER A 405 62.21 -26.10 14.87
C SER A 405 62.62 -26.51 16.29
N TYR A 406 62.11 -27.64 16.77
CA TYR A 406 62.67 -28.36 17.89
C TYR A 406 63.66 -29.42 17.37
N ALA A 407 64.94 -29.20 17.70
CA ALA A 407 65.94 -30.22 17.76
C ALA A 407 66.09 -30.71 19.20
#